data_0f8d9698da99e5b8428eb9dad31f7168
#
_entry.id   0f8d9698da99e5b8428eb9dad31f7168
#
_cell.length_a   1.000
_cell.length_b   1.000
_cell.length_c   1.000
_cell.angle_alpha   90.00
_cell.angle_beta   90.00
_cell.angle_gamma   90.00
#
_symmetry.space_group_name_H-M   'P 1'
#
loop_
_entity.id
_entity.type
_entity.pdbx_description
1 polymer ?
#
loop_
_entity_poly.entity_id
_entity_poly.type
_entity_poly.pdbx_seq_one_letter_code
_entity_poly.pdbx_strand_id
1 'polypeptide(L)'
;CGAAEVSRAMDEGGKITLILVKRDHNSAKITNLVCKAESLGIRVIEGSQNDLWRMSRDNSQGTPEILALVGRDPLANFEDVLKSGGLIWLLDGAKYPVNIGFCIRTAEVSGADAVIVNGELNNEERSAAKRASMKAHRFLPVLWQDAASSIELAKSSGFRIIALEDVGESNPWDVDLTGNVILIVGGEREGISSEVLQ
;
A
#
# COMPACT_ATOMS: atom_id res chain seq x y z
N CYS A 1 10.04 4.06 -14.69
CA CYS A 1 8.86 4.82 -15.16
C CYS A 1 8.97 5.08 -16.66
N GLY A 2 7.84 5.02 -17.37
CA GLY A 2 7.78 5.23 -18.82
C GLY A 2 7.89 3.97 -19.67
N ALA A 3 7.54 4.10 -20.96
CA ALA A 3 7.33 2.97 -21.84
C ALA A 3 8.57 2.08 -22.06
N ALA A 4 9.77 2.67 -22.07
CA ALA A 4 11.01 1.91 -22.25
C ALA A 4 11.35 1.04 -21.04
N GLU A 5 11.20 1.58 -19.84
CA GLU A 5 11.47 0.86 -18.59
C GLU A 5 10.41 -0.19 -18.29
N VAL A 6 9.12 0.10 -18.58
CA VAL A 6 8.05 -0.88 -18.45
C VAL A 6 8.27 -2.06 -19.41
N SER A 7 8.66 -1.78 -20.67
CA SER A 7 9.02 -2.85 -21.63
C SER A 7 10.16 -3.72 -21.11
N ARG A 8 11.24 -3.08 -20.69
CA ARG A 8 12.41 -3.78 -20.14
C ARG A 8 12.04 -4.65 -18.93
N ALA A 9 11.28 -4.10 -17.99
CA ALA A 9 10.87 -4.85 -16.80
C ALA A 9 10.00 -6.08 -17.14
N MET A 10 9.16 -6.00 -18.18
CA MET A 10 8.39 -7.15 -18.68
C MET A 10 9.31 -8.18 -19.37
N ASP A 11 10.32 -7.71 -20.14
CA ASP A 11 11.23 -8.58 -20.88
C ASP A 11 12.20 -9.34 -19.95
N GLU A 12 12.62 -8.70 -18.86
CA GLU A 12 13.50 -9.25 -17.82
C GLU A 12 12.77 -10.14 -16.79
N GLY A 13 11.46 -10.33 -16.93
CA GLY A 13 10.66 -11.12 -15.98
C GLY A 13 10.52 -10.46 -14.60
N GLY A 14 10.58 -9.13 -14.54
CA GLY A 14 10.38 -8.38 -13.30
C GLY A 14 9.02 -8.70 -12.68
N LYS A 15 8.96 -8.79 -11.35
CA LYS A 15 7.72 -9.05 -10.59
C LYS A 15 6.79 -7.82 -10.67
N ILE A 16 6.19 -7.61 -11.86
CA ILE A 16 5.22 -6.54 -12.08
C ILE A 16 3.86 -7.00 -11.57
N THR A 17 3.30 -6.28 -10.62
CA THR A 17 1.99 -6.58 -10.01
C THR A 17 0.87 -5.76 -10.63
N LEU A 18 1.20 -4.58 -11.14
CA LEU A 18 0.23 -3.66 -11.71
C LEU A 18 0.89 -2.74 -12.73
N ILE A 19 0.19 -2.46 -13.83
CA ILE A 19 0.51 -1.37 -14.76
C ILE A 19 -0.54 -0.28 -14.64
N LEU A 20 -0.09 0.95 -14.44
CA LEU A 20 -0.92 2.16 -14.51
C LEU A 20 -0.67 2.84 -15.84
N VAL A 21 -1.71 3.01 -16.65
CA VAL A 21 -1.67 3.66 -17.95
C VAL A 21 -2.52 4.92 -17.96
N LYS A 22 -2.07 5.96 -18.65
CA LYS A 22 -2.83 7.20 -18.81
C LYS A 22 -4.13 6.92 -19.58
N ARG A 23 -5.25 7.37 -19.03
CA ARG A 23 -6.51 7.38 -19.75
C ARG A 23 -6.38 8.22 -21.03
N ASP A 24 -7.01 7.79 -22.10
CA ASP A 24 -7.01 8.48 -23.40
C ASP A 24 -5.59 8.68 -23.99
N HIS A 25 -4.67 7.72 -23.77
CA HIS A 25 -3.39 7.74 -24.48
C HIS A 25 -3.56 7.44 -25.98
N ASN A 26 -2.81 8.14 -26.82
CA ASN A 26 -2.86 7.98 -28.28
C ASN A 26 -1.60 7.30 -28.86
N SER A 27 -0.78 6.67 -28.01
CA SER A 27 0.50 6.08 -28.43
C SER A 27 0.32 4.60 -28.78
N ALA A 28 0.54 4.23 -30.04
CA ALA A 28 0.57 2.84 -30.46
C ALA A 28 1.58 2.00 -29.66
N LYS A 29 2.69 2.59 -29.24
CA LYS A 29 3.68 1.93 -28.38
C LYS A 29 3.09 1.53 -27.02
N ILE A 30 2.30 2.41 -26.42
CA ILE A 30 1.64 2.14 -25.12
C ILE A 30 0.56 1.09 -25.30
N THR A 31 -0.25 1.17 -26.36
CA THR A 31 -1.25 0.15 -26.66
C THR A 31 -0.63 -1.24 -26.78
N ASN A 32 0.49 -1.36 -27.49
CA ASN A 32 1.21 -2.64 -27.62
C ASN A 32 1.73 -3.15 -26.25
N LEU A 33 2.21 -2.26 -25.37
CA LEU A 33 2.66 -2.63 -24.03
C LEU A 33 1.49 -3.09 -23.15
N VAL A 34 0.34 -2.46 -23.26
CA VAL A 34 -0.89 -2.87 -22.55
C VAL A 34 -1.32 -4.27 -23.01
N CYS A 35 -1.43 -4.51 -24.30
CA CYS A 35 -1.76 -5.83 -24.85
C CYS A 35 -0.75 -6.91 -24.39
N LYS A 36 0.54 -6.58 -24.38
CA LYS A 36 1.59 -7.49 -23.89
C LYS A 36 1.40 -7.78 -22.40
N ALA A 37 1.14 -6.77 -21.58
CA ALA A 37 0.91 -6.93 -20.15
C ALA A 37 -0.29 -7.84 -19.86
N GLU A 38 -1.41 -7.62 -20.57
CA GLU A 38 -2.60 -8.45 -20.46
C GLU A 38 -2.35 -9.89 -20.87
N SER A 39 -1.57 -10.12 -21.94
CA SER A 39 -1.17 -11.48 -22.36
C SER A 39 -0.29 -12.20 -21.34
N LEU A 40 0.45 -11.46 -20.51
CA LEU A 40 1.25 -11.97 -19.40
C LEU A 40 0.46 -12.11 -18.09
N GLY A 41 -0.85 -11.81 -18.11
CA GLY A 41 -1.69 -11.83 -16.91
C GLY A 41 -1.43 -10.67 -15.94
N ILE A 42 -0.69 -9.64 -16.36
CA ILE A 42 -0.41 -8.46 -15.53
C ILE A 42 -1.62 -7.55 -15.53
N ARG A 43 -2.09 -7.18 -14.35
CA ARG A 43 -3.21 -6.26 -14.19
C ARG A 43 -2.89 -4.88 -14.74
N VAL A 44 -3.78 -4.33 -15.58
CA VAL A 44 -3.69 -2.97 -16.10
C VAL A 44 -4.85 -2.13 -15.55
N ILE A 45 -4.55 -0.94 -15.07
CA ILE A 45 -5.57 0.06 -14.69
C ILE A 45 -5.31 1.39 -15.37
N GLU A 46 -6.38 2.09 -15.68
CA GLU A 46 -6.31 3.46 -16.20
C GLU A 46 -6.27 4.49 -15.07
N GLY A 47 -5.41 5.48 -15.21
CA GLY A 47 -5.28 6.61 -14.30
C GLY A 47 -5.31 7.96 -15.00
N SER A 48 -5.52 9.01 -14.21
CA SER A 48 -5.35 10.40 -14.68
C SER A 48 -3.87 10.75 -14.78
N GLN A 49 -3.54 11.84 -15.50
CA GLN A 49 -2.18 12.35 -15.53
C GLN A 49 -1.64 12.68 -14.14
N ASN A 50 -2.49 13.16 -13.23
CA ASN A 50 -2.11 13.42 -11.84
C ASN A 50 -1.78 12.15 -11.06
N ASP A 51 -2.45 11.02 -11.35
CA ASP A 51 -2.12 9.74 -10.73
C ASP A 51 -0.72 9.28 -11.15
N LEU A 52 -0.42 9.37 -12.46
CA LEU A 52 0.90 9.03 -12.99
C LEU A 52 2.01 9.96 -12.49
N TRP A 53 1.72 11.27 -12.42
CA TRP A 53 2.67 12.24 -11.87
C TRP A 53 3.02 11.93 -10.42
N ARG A 54 2.02 11.64 -9.59
CA ARG A 54 2.19 11.32 -8.17
C ARG A 54 2.98 10.05 -7.95
N MET A 55 2.78 9.04 -8.81
CA MET A 55 3.42 7.72 -8.71
C MET A 55 4.78 7.66 -9.40
N SER A 56 5.14 8.67 -10.16
CA SER A 56 6.44 8.72 -10.83
C SER A 56 7.56 9.08 -9.86
N ARG A 57 8.67 8.36 -9.93
CA ARG A 57 9.88 8.66 -9.15
C ARG A 57 10.55 9.96 -9.58
N ASP A 58 10.49 10.24 -10.88
CA ASP A 58 11.12 11.40 -11.49
C ASP A 58 10.20 11.99 -12.56
N ASN A 59 9.91 13.25 -12.44
CA ASN A 59 9.09 14.02 -13.37
C ASN A 59 9.90 15.06 -14.15
N SER A 60 11.24 15.02 -14.09
CA SER A 60 12.13 15.98 -14.76
C SER A 60 11.96 16.00 -16.29
N GLN A 61 11.59 14.88 -16.87
CA GLN A 61 11.29 14.73 -18.30
C GLN A 61 9.80 14.76 -18.63
N GLY A 62 8.96 15.22 -17.70
CA GLY A 62 7.50 15.21 -17.80
C GLY A 62 6.85 13.99 -17.20
N THR A 63 5.52 14.03 -17.09
CA THR A 63 4.75 12.92 -16.53
C THR A 63 4.71 11.75 -17.51
N PRO A 64 5.15 10.55 -17.10
CA PRO A 64 5.08 9.37 -17.96
C PRO A 64 3.62 8.99 -18.24
N GLU A 65 3.36 8.41 -19.41
CA GLU A 65 2.01 7.93 -19.78
C GLU A 65 1.74 6.49 -19.33
N ILE A 66 2.79 5.78 -18.86
CA ILE A 66 2.70 4.41 -18.35
C ILE A 66 3.71 4.18 -17.23
N LEU A 67 3.29 3.46 -16.20
CA LEU A 67 4.10 3.06 -15.04
C LEU A 67 3.88 1.59 -14.73
N ALA A 68 4.91 0.91 -14.23
CA ALA A 68 4.77 -0.42 -13.64
C ALA A 68 5.02 -0.33 -12.12
N LEU A 69 4.15 -0.95 -11.34
CA LEU A 69 4.36 -1.27 -9.93
C LEU A 69 5.09 -2.61 -9.87
N VAL A 70 6.17 -2.64 -9.08
CA VAL A 70 6.97 -3.83 -8.88
C VAL A 70 7.00 -4.14 -7.39
N GLY A 71 6.74 -5.37 -7.02
CA GLY A 71 6.82 -5.85 -5.65
C GLY A 71 5.48 -5.88 -4.92
N ARG A 72 4.81 -4.74 -4.72
CA ARG A 72 3.52 -4.68 -4.02
C ARG A 72 2.36 -5.09 -4.92
N ASP A 73 1.51 -6.00 -4.44
CA ASP A 73 0.23 -6.34 -5.08
C ASP A 73 -0.92 -5.73 -4.27
N PRO A 74 -1.65 -4.73 -4.81
CA PRO A 74 -2.76 -4.09 -4.10
C PRO A 74 -3.93 -5.02 -3.77
N LEU A 75 -3.96 -6.20 -4.36
CA LEU A 75 -4.99 -7.21 -4.12
C LEU A 75 -4.50 -8.37 -3.26
N ALA A 76 -3.25 -8.33 -2.80
CA ALA A 76 -2.70 -9.37 -1.92
C ALA A 76 -3.58 -9.53 -0.68
N ASN A 77 -3.83 -10.76 -0.28
CA ASN A 77 -4.37 -11.07 1.03
C ASN A 77 -3.26 -11.00 2.08
N PHE A 78 -3.64 -11.13 3.35
CA PHE A 78 -2.68 -10.95 4.44
C PHE A 78 -1.56 -12.00 4.43
N GLU A 79 -1.88 -13.25 4.12
CA GLU A 79 -0.86 -14.32 4.01
C GLU A 79 0.17 -14.04 2.92
N ASP A 80 -0.27 -13.49 1.78
CA ASP A 80 0.63 -13.11 0.68
C ASP A 80 1.53 -11.92 1.08
N VAL A 81 1.00 -10.96 1.84
CA VAL A 81 1.77 -9.85 2.40
C VAL A 81 2.83 -10.38 3.37
N LEU A 82 2.48 -11.27 4.29
CA LEU A 82 3.42 -11.87 5.23
C LEU A 82 4.54 -12.65 4.53
N LYS A 83 4.21 -13.41 3.48
CA LYS A 83 5.22 -14.11 2.68
C LYS A 83 6.18 -13.16 1.95
N SER A 84 5.69 -12.00 1.52
CA SER A 84 6.52 -11.00 0.84
C SER A 84 7.42 -10.23 1.81
N GLY A 85 7.01 -10.13 3.07
CA GLY A 85 7.71 -9.36 4.10
C GLY A 85 7.55 -7.85 3.95
N GLY A 86 8.22 -7.09 4.81
CA GLY A 86 8.31 -5.64 4.76
C GLY A 86 7.59 -4.93 5.89
N LEU A 87 7.21 -3.67 5.67
CA LEU A 87 6.57 -2.80 6.65
C LEU A 87 5.05 -2.81 6.49
N ILE A 88 4.34 -3.19 7.52
CA ILE A 88 2.87 -3.16 7.60
C ILE A 88 2.46 -2.12 8.63
N TRP A 89 1.51 -1.23 8.27
CA TRP A 89 0.86 -0.37 9.25
C TRP A 89 -0.41 -1.05 9.74
N LEU A 90 -0.61 -1.07 11.06
CA LEU A 90 -1.84 -1.52 11.70
C LEU A 90 -2.49 -0.34 12.42
N LEU A 91 -3.68 0.04 12.00
CA LEU A 91 -4.49 1.08 12.62
C LEU A 91 -5.47 0.40 13.57
N ASP A 92 -5.22 0.51 14.86
CA ASP A 92 -6.05 -0.12 15.89
C ASP A 92 -7.07 0.88 16.46
N GLY A 93 -8.35 0.54 16.38
CA GLY A 93 -9.43 1.37 16.92
C GLY A 93 -9.67 2.68 16.17
N ALA A 94 -9.15 2.85 14.95
CA ALA A 94 -9.39 4.04 14.14
C ALA A 94 -10.86 4.12 13.70
N LYS A 95 -11.54 5.22 14.06
CA LYS A 95 -12.98 5.39 13.88
C LYS A 95 -13.38 6.38 12.77
N TYR A 96 -12.49 7.32 12.43
CA TYR A 96 -12.82 8.37 11.48
C TYR A 96 -12.32 8.05 10.06
N PRO A 97 -13.22 7.84 9.07
CA PRO A 97 -12.85 7.46 7.72
C PRO A 97 -11.84 8.39 7.05
N VAL A 98 -11.90 9.70 7.35
CA VAL A 98 -10.97 10.68 6.78
C VAL A 98 -9.55 10.46 7.31
N ASN A 99 -9.39 10.21 8.61
CA ASN A 99 -8.09 9.95 9.23
C ASN A 99 -7.50 8.61 8.73
N ILE A 100 -8.33 7.57 8.65
CA ILE A 100 -7.93 6.29 8.05
C ILE A 100 -7.42 6.50 6.62
N GLY A 101 -8.13 7.30 5.83
CA GLY A 101 -7.71 7.63 4.47
C GLY A 101 -6.36 8.36 4.41
N PHE A 102 -6.10 9.29 5.33
CA PHE A 102 -4.81 9.97 5.44
C PHE A 102 -3.69 9.01 5.87
N CYS A 103 -3.96 8.11 6.82
CA CYS A 103 -3.01 7.07 7.21
C CYS A 103 -2.66 6.14 6.04
N ILE A 104 -3.67 5.66 5.28
CA ILE A 104 -3.44 4.86 4.08
C ILE A 104 -2.55 5.60 3.07
N ARG A 105 -2.79 6.91 2.86
CA ARG A 105 -1.97 7.72 1.97
C ARG A 105 -0.54 7.89 2.49
N THR A 106 -0.38 8.12 3.78
CA THR A 106 0.94 8.26 4.41
C THR A 106 1.72 6.94 4.33
N ALA A 107 1.07 5.83 4.63
CA ALA A 107 1.65 4.49 4.51
C ALA A 107 2.12 4.20 3.07
N GLU A 108 1.31 4.53 2.06
CA GLU A 108 1.69 4.34 0.65
C GLU A 108 2.94 5.15 0.29
N VAL A 109 2.98 6.43 0.68
CA VAL A 109 4.12 7.33 0.38
C VAL A 109 5.37 6.95 1.17
N SER A 110 5.22 6.48 2.42
CA SER A 110 6.36 6.01 3.25
C SER A 110 6.93 4.67 2.82
N GLY A 111 6.32 4.01 1.84
CA GLY A 111 6.81 2.74 1.32
C GLY A 111 6.32 1.51 2.08
N ALA A 112 5.29 1.63 2.92
CA ALA A 112 4.68 0.48 3.56
C ALA A 112 4.12 -0.53 2.53
N ASP A 113 4.17 -1.81 2.87
CA ASP A 113 3.75 -2.91 2.00
C ASP A 113 2.26 -3.23 2.13
N ALA A 114 1.66 -2.93 3.28
CA ALA A 114 0.22 -3.03 3.51
C ALA A 114 -0.26 -2.11 4.63
N VAL A 115 -1.58 -1.93 4.70
CA VAL A 115 -2.27 -1.32 5.84
C VAL A 115 -3.36 -2.28 6.33
N ILE A 116 -3.34 -2.59 7.62
CA ILE A 116 -4.42 -3.27 8.32
C ILE A 116 -5.24 -2.20 9.04
N VAL A 117 -6.55 -2.30 8.95
CA VAL A 117 -7.48 -1.43 9.69
C VAL A 117 -8.33 -2.31 10.57
N ASN A 118 -8.10 -2.21 11.89
CA ASN A 118 -8.92 -2.82 12.92
C ASN A 118 -9.94 -1.78 13.41
N GLY A 119 -11.21 -2.02 13.13
CA GLY A 119 -12.28 -1.14 13.54
C GLY A 119 -13.62 -1.54 12.93
N GLU A 120 -14.68 -1.21 13.65
CA GLU A 120 -16.06 -1.46 13.24
C GLU A 120 -16.53 -0.39 12.23
N LEU A 121 -16.11 -0.51 10.97
CA LEU A 121 -16.57 0.38 9.92
C LEU A 121 -17.51 -0.36 8.96
N ASN A 122 -18.65 0.27 8.69
CA ASN A 122 -19.57 -0.21 7.67
C ASN A 122 -19.03 0.05 6.24
N ASN A 123 -19.72 -0.45 5.23
CA ASN A 123 -19.27 -0.34 3.83
C ASN A 123 -19.18 1.10 3.32
N GLU A 124 -20.05 1.99 3.80
CA GLU A 124 -20.05 3.41 3.43
C GLU A 124 -18.84 4.13 4.01
N GLU A 125 -18.53 3.87 5.28
CA GLU A 125 -17.35 4.41 5.97
C GLU A 125 -16.05 3.89 5.35
N ARG A 126 -15.95 2.59 5.03
CA ARG A 126 -14.81 2.03 4.29
C ARG A 126 -14.65 2.70 2.91
N SER A 127 -15.76 2.96 2.23
CA SER A 127 -15.75 3.68 0.95
C SER A 127 -15.32 5.13 1.12
N ALA A 128 -15.73 5.79 2.22
CA ALA A 128 -15.28 7.14 2.55
C ALA A 128 -13.78 7.19 2.85
N ALA A 129 -13.24 6.24 3.61
CA ALA A 129 -11.80 6.12 3.86
C ALA A 129 -11.00 5.92 2.56
N LYS A 130 -11.49 5.06 1.67
CA LYS A 130 -10.89 4.87 0.34
C LYS A 130 -10.90 6.15 -0.50
N ARG A 131 -11.98 6.94 -0.46
CA ARG A 131 -12.03 8.25 -1.13
C ARG A 131 -11.02 9.22 -0.53
N ALA A 132 -10.96 9.31 0.81
CA ALA A 132 -10.04 10.19 1.53
C ALA A 132 -8.56 9.83 1.30
N SER A 133 -8.26 8.56 1.01
CA SER A 133 -6.89 8.12 0.68
C SER A 133 -6.37 8.65 -0.67
N MET A 134 -7.15 9.45 -1.41
CA MET A 134 -6.75 10.02 -2.71
C MET A 134 -6.20 8.96 -3.67
N LYS A 135 -6.85 7.80 -3.73
CA LYS A 135 -6.51 6.61 -4.54
C LYS A 135 -5.29 5.81 -4.07
N ALA A 136 -4.64 6.16 -2.96
CA ALA A 136 -3.51 5.39 -2.42
C ALA A 136 -3.85 3.89 -2.22
N HIS A 137 -5.08 3.60 -1.79
CA HIS A 137 -5.62 2.24 -1.65
C HIS A 137 -5.58 1.38 -2.92
N ARG A 138 -5.26 1.96 -4.09
CA ARG A 138 -5.11 1.23 -5.35
C ARG A 138 -3.69 0.70 -5.57
N PHE A 139 -2.75 1.09 -4.71
CA PHE A 139 -1.32 0.86 -4.89
C PHE A 139 -0.67 0.11 -3.74
N LEU A 140 -1.45 -0.17 -2.68
CA LEU A 140 -1.06 -1.08 -1.60
C LEU A 140 -2.30 -1.80 -1.05
N PRO A 141 -2.15 -3.02 -0.49
CA PRO A 141 -3.24 -3.73 0.16
C PRO A 141 -3.77 -2.94 1.35
N VAL A 142 -5.09 -2.79 1.44
CA VAL A 142 -5.80 -2.26 2.61
C VAL A 142 -6.72 -3.34 3.13
N LEU A 143 -6.36 -3.93 4.25
CA LEU A 143 -6.99 -5.11 4.84
C LEU A 143 -7.85 -4.68 6.02
N TRP A 144 -9.13 -5.02 5.96
CA TRP A 144 -10.11 -4.73 7.02
C TRP A 144 -10.29 -5.99 7.85
N GLN A 145 -9.52 -6.14 8.92
CA GLN A 145 -9.48 -7.35 9.72
C GLN A 145 -9.09 -7.09 11.17
N ASP A 146 -9.27 -8.09 12.00
CA ASP A 146 -8.98 -8.05 13.43
C ASP A 146 -7.47 -7.89 13.71
N ALA A 147 -7.13 -7.04 14.70
CA ALA A 147 -5.75 -6.75 15.05
C ALA A 147 -5.09 -7.92 15.77
N ALA A 148 -5.75 -8.51 16.78
CA ALA A 148 -5.14 -9.53 17.62
C ALA A 148 -4.73 -10.76 16.79
N SER A 149 -5.65 -11.28 15.97
CA SER A 149 -5.37 -12.41 15.06
C SER A 149 -4.30 -12.07 14.02
N SER A 150 -4.28 -10.83 13.53
CA SER A 150 -3.25 -10.37 12.59
C SER A 150 -1.86 -10.34 13.23
N ILE A 151 -1.75 -9.85 14.44
CA ILE A 151 -0.49 -9.79 15.21
C ILE A 151 0.05 -11.19 15.48
N GLU A 152 -0.80 -12.11 15.93
CA GLU A 152 -0.39 -13.50 16.21
C GLU A 152 0.13 -14.20 14.94
N LEU A 153 -0.56 -14.03 13.80
CA LEU A 153 -0.11 -14.61 12.54
C LEU A 153 1.20 -13.97 12.06
N ALA A 154 1.36 -12.66 12.25
CA ALA A 154 2.57 -11.96 11.90
C ALA A 154 3.77 -12.36 12.79
N LYS A 155 3.56 -12.48 14.12
CA LYS A 155 4.59 -12.99 15.05
C LYS A 155 5.07 -14.38 14.60
N SER A 156 4.14 -15.28 14.28
CA SER A 156 4.47 -16.64 13.78
C SER A 156 5.21 -16.63 12.44
N SER A 157 5.05 -15.56 11.65
CA SER A 157 5.72 -15.34 10.37
C SER A 157 7.04 -14.56 10.49
N GLY A 158 7.51 -14.29 11.73
CA GLY A 158 8.79 -13.62 11.99
C GLY A 158 8.76 -12.10 11.89
N PHE A 159 7.59 -11.47 11.99
CA PHE A 159 7.47 -10.02 12.08
C PHE A 159 7.72 -9.53 13.50
N ARG A 160 8.41 -8.41 13.62
CA ARG A 160 8.49 -7.63 14.86
C ARG A 160 7.26 -6.74 14.98
N ILE A 161 6.74 -6.63 16.18
CA ILE A 161 5.58 -5.79 16.48
C ILE A 161 6.07 -4.57 17.23
N ILE A 162 5.77 -3.39 16.72
CA ILE A 162 6.17 -2.10 17.29
C ILE A 162 4.92 -1.25 17.46
N ALA A 163 4.61 -0.92 18.71
CA ALA A 163 3.49 -0.05 19.07
C ALA A 163 3.97 1.39 19.23
N LEU A 164 3.26 2.35 18.62
CA LEU A 164 3.54 3.77 18.73
C LEU A 164 2.59 4.39 19.77
N GLU A 165 3.12 4.63 20.96
CA GLU A 165 2.41 5.21 22.11
C GLU A 165 3.24 6.29 22.79
N ASP A 166 2.59 7.24 23.47
CA ASP A 166 3.24 8.34 24.17
C ASP A 166 3.93 7.89 25.46
N VAL A 167 3.54 6.74 26.00
CA VAL A 167 4.17 6.10 27.17
C VAL A 167 5.35 5.18 26.82
N GLY A 168 5.71 5.12 25.53
CA GLY A 168 6.81 4.28 25.06
C GLY A 168 8.16 4.70 25.64
N GLU A 169 9.02 3.72 25.98
CA GLU A 169 10.36 3.98 26.55
C GLU A 169 11.38 4.44 25.50
N SER A 170 11.13 4.15 24.22
CA SER A 170 12.04 4.46 23.10
C SER A 170 11.46 5.53 22.19
N ASN A 171 12.31 6.42 21.68
CA ASN A 171 11.87 7.35 20.65
C ASN A 171 11.74 6.64 19.28
N PRO A 172 10.82 7.08 18.40
CA PRO A 172 10.62 6.45 17.10
C PRO A 172 11.87 6.41 16.20
N TRP A 173 12.77 7.38 16.33
CA TRP A 173 14.03 7.44 15.56
C TRP A 173 15.13 6.54 16.10
N ASP A 174 14.97 6.00 17.32
CA ASP A 174 15.92 5.06 17.94
C ASP A 174 15.52 3.60 17.66
N VAL A 175 14.36 3.38 17.03
CA VAL A 175 13.81 2.06 16.74
C VAL A 175 14.11 1.67 15.29
N ASP A 176 14.70 0.49 15.11
CA ASP A 176 14.92 -0.06 13.78
C ASP A 176 13.59 -0.53 13.14
N LEU A 177 13.14 0.16 12.10
CA LEU A 177 11.94 -0.17 11.31
C LEU A 177 12.26 -0.95 10.03
N THR A 178 13.48 -1.45 9.87
CA THR A 178 13.84 -2.26 8.71
C THR A 178 13.40 -3.71 8.85
N GLY A 179 13.30 -4.42 7.72
CA GLY A 179 12.88 -5.82 7.70
C GLY A 179 11.39 -6.01 7.89
N ASN A 180 10.99 -7.12 8.51
CA ASN A 180 9.59 -7.47 8.70
C ASN A 180 9.05 -6.83 9.98
N VAL A 181 8.22 -5.80 9.84
CA VAL A 181 7.70 -5.00 10.96
C VAL A 181 6.20 -4.75 10.78
N ILE A 182 5.44 -4.93 11.85
CA ILE A 182 4.12 -4.29 12.01
C ILE A 182 4.28 -3.07 12.91
N LEU A 183 3.98 -1.89 12.37
CA LEU A 183 3.88 -0.65 13.12
C LEU A 183 2.43 -0.40 13.50
N ILE A 184 2.13 -0.43 14.79
CA ILE A 184 0.78 -0.21 15.31
C ILE A 184 0.61 1.26 15.68
N VAL A 185 -0.48 1.84 15.20
CA VAL A 185 -0.91 3.21 15.50
C VAL A 185 -2.31 3.14 16.08
N GLY A 186 -2.50 3.71 17.25
CA GLY A 186 -3.78 3.72 17.95
C GLY A 186 -4.80 4.68 17.36
N GLY A 187 -6.06 4.48 17.73
CA GLY A 187 -7.18 5.35 17.38
C GLY A 187 -7.10 6.71 18.09
N GLU A 188 -7.86 7.67 17.58
CA GLU A 188 -7.74 9.10 17.92
C GLU A 188 -8.11 9.45 19.37
N ARG A 189 -8.83 8.58 20.07
CA ARG A 189 -9.31 8.86 21.43
C ARG A 189 -8.77 7.92 22.48
N GLU A 190 -8.64 6.65 22.14
CA GLU A 190 -8.36 5.57 23.10
C GLU A 190 -6.94 5.01 22.94
N GLY A 191 -6.20 5.50 21.91
CA GLY A 191 -4.88 4.95 21.60
C GLY A 191 -4.98 3.52 21.09
N ILE A 192 -3.97 2.73 21.39
CA ILE A 192 -3.93 1.29 21.10
C ILE A 192 -4.74 0.55 22.17
N SER A 193 -5.56 -0.40 21.78
CA SER A 193 -6.39 -1.17 22.70
C SER A 193 -5.56 -2.02 23.66
N SER A 194 -6.07 -2.23 24.87
CA SER A 194 -5.40 -3.08 25.86
C SER A 194 -5.24 -4.54 25.40
N GLU A 195 -6.10 -4.99 24.52
CA GLU A 195 -6.01 -6.33 23.91
C GLU A 195 -4.78 -6.46 22.99
N VAL A 196 -4.45 -5.40 22.27
CA VAL A 196 -3.31 -5.34 21.34
C VAL A 196 -1.98 -5.10 22.07
N LEU A 197 -2.02 -4.45 23.23
CA LEU A 197 -0.82 -4.18 24.06
C LEU A 197 -0.40 -5.37 24.94
N GLN A 198 -1.17 -6.43 25.05
CA GLN A 198 -0.83 -7.67 25.79
C GLN A 198 -0.06 -8.66 24.91
#